data_ec358d7dee43ef393df669d04f66f1c9
#
_entry.id   ec358d7dee43ef393df669d04f66f1c9
#
_cell.length_a   1.000
_cell.length_b   1.000
_cell.length_c   1.000
_cell.angle_alpha   90.00
_cell.angle_beta   90.00
_cell.angle_gamma   90.00
#
_symmetry.space_group_name_H-M   'P 1'
#
loop_
_entity.id
_entity.type
_entity.pdbx_description
1 polymer ?
#
loop_
_entity_poly.entity_id
_entity_poly.type
_entity_poly.pdbx_seq_one_letter_code
_entity_poly.pdbx_strand_id
1 'polypeptide(L)'
;MLAFILAAVCFAGQVEAAFGNADETLLRRLYAEAPTRSDSLLALFRLIPLTGDASLLEGLPSKLEASSPARELAWLSALWGFRAQQAGLLRKPTYGAASIRLIEAAERVDRDDPWVLLISGQSYLYRPSILGGSSETALARFERLVQELTAAPECGLPVLEARIWVWMGLSKGGRPDADSLRAALLATDPPPRYRTWLEQGP
;
A
#
# COMPACT_ATOMS: atom_id res chain seq x y z
N MET A 1 27.05 -30.50 9.62
CA MET A 1 25.77 -30.74 8.94
C MET A 1 24.91 -29.48 9.17
N LEU A 2 25.07 -28.45 8.32
CA LEU A 2 24.29 -27.22 8.41
C LEU A 2 22.89 -27.51 7.83
N ALA A 3 21.89 -27.57 8.69
CA ALA A 3 20.50 -27.55 8.28
C ALA A 3 20.18 -26.13 7.76
N PHE A 4 20.17 -25.95 6.44
CA PHE A 4 19.52 -24.81 5.81
C PHE A 4 18.03 -24.96 6.08
N ILE A 5 17.53 -24.27 7.10
CA ILE A 5 16.09 -24.01 7.24
C ILE A 5 15.78 -23.00 6.13
N LEU A 6 15.36 -23.50 4.97
CA LEU A 6 14.63 -22.69 4.00
C LEU A 6 13.31 -22.33 4.69
N ALA A 7 13.29 -21.18 5.38
CA ALA A 7 12.03 -20.58 5.76
C ALA A 7 11.23 -20.38 4.46
N ALA A 8 10.15 -21.12 4.31
CA ALA A 8 9.27 -20.95 3.16
C ALA A 8 8.81 -19.49 3.15
N VAL A 9 9.31 -18.71 2.19
CA VAL A 9 8.93 -17.31 2.05
C VAL A 9 7.44 -17.31 1.71
N CYS A 10 6.60 -16.71 2.56
CA CYS A 10 5.17 -16.64 2.31
C CYS A 10 4.91 -15.92 0.97
N PHE A 11 3.75 -16.16 0.34
CA PHE A 11 3.40 -15.53 -0.93
C PHE A 11 3.52 -14.00 -0.87
N ALA A 12 3.00 -13.38 0.20
CA ALA A 12 3.11 -11.94 0.40
C ALA A 12 4.57 -11.46 0.49
N GLY A 13 5.47 -12.24 1.07
CA GLY A 13 6.91 -11.94 1.11
C GLY A 13 7.56 -12.02 -0.27
N GLN A 14 7.15 -12.95 -1.14
CA GLN A 14 7.60 -13.00 -2.53
C GLN A 14 7.13 -11.79 -3.33
N VAL A 15 5.87 -11.40 -3.17
CA VAL A 15 5.28 -10.21 -3.79
C VAL A 15 6.04 -8.95 -3.35
N GLU A 16 6.33 -8.83 -2.05
CA GLU A 16 7.07 -7.69 -1.51
C GLU A 16 8.53 -7.64 -2.02
N ALA A 17 9.22 -8.77 -2.06
CA ALA A 17 10.58 -8.83 -2.60
C ALA A 17 10.62 -8.42 -4.08
N ALA A 18 9.66 -8.87 -4.88
CA ALA A 18 9.54 -8.48 -6.27
C ALA A 18 9.24 -6.98 -6.41
N PHE A 19 8.33 -6.44 -5.61
CA PHE A 19 8.00 -5.02 -5.60
C PHE A 19 9.18 -4.15 -5.18
N GLY A 20 9.85 -4.48 -4.08
CA GLY A 20 11.01 -3.75 -3.58
C GLY A 20 12.17 -3.69 -4.57
N ASN A 21 12.36 -4.77 -5.34
CA ASN A 21 13.35 -4.85 -6.41
C ASN A 21 12.88 -4.28 -7.76
N ALA A 22 11.66 -3.78 -7.84
CA ALA A 22 11.01 -3.33 -9.08
C ALA A 22 10.98 -4.41 -10.18
N ASP A 23 10.85 -5.70 -9.79
CA ASP A 23 10.77 -6.84 -10.70
C ASP A 23 9.34 -7.04 -11.21
N GLU A 24 9.00 -6.31 -12.27
CA GLU A 24 7.69 -6.39 -12.92
C GLU A 24 7.40 -7.80 -13.44
N THR A 25 8.41 -8.48 -14.01
CA THR A 25 8.23 -9.81 -14.59
C THR A 25 7.81 -10.83 -13.54
N LEU A 26 8.49 -10.82 -12.40
CA LEU A 26 8.13 -11.69 -11.27
C LEU A 26 6.76 -11.33 -10.71
N LEU A 27 6.43 -10.05 -10.56
CA LEU A 27 5.11 -9.63 -10.07
C LEU A 27 3.97 -10.04 -11.02
N ARG A 28 4.14 -9.93 -12.34
CA ARG A 28 3.14 -10.42 -13.30
C ARG A 28 2.93 -11.92 -13.19
N ARG A 29 4.00 -12.70 -13.01
CA ARG A 29 3.90 -14.14 -12.78
C ARG A 29 3.18 -14.45 -11.47
N LEU A 30 3.56 -13.81 -10.36
CA LEU A 30 2.90 -13.99 -9.06
C LEU A 30 1.41 -13.62 -9.14
N TYR A 31 1.05 -12.56 -9.85
CA TYR A 31 -0.35 -12.20 -10.07
C TYR A 31 -1.12 -13.28 -10.84
N ALA A 32 -0.53 -13.82 -11.92
CA ALA A 32 -1.16 -14.86 -12.74
C ALA A 32 -1.28 -16.21 -12.00
N GLU A 33 -0.35 -16.52 -11.11
CA GLU A 33 -0.27 -17.79 -10.36
C GLU A 33 -0.83 -17.68 -8.93
N ALA A 34 -1.45 -16.55 -8.58
CA ALA A 34 -1.93 -16.29 -7.22
C ALA A 34 -2.90 -17.37 -6.74
N PRO A 35 -2.60 -18.04 -5.59
CA PRO A 35 -3.37 -19.19 -5.14
C PRO A 35 -4.76 -18.82 -4.60
N THR A 36 -4.93 -17.58 -4.13
CA THR A 36 -6.20 -17.09 -3.58
C THR A 36 -6.56 -15.72 -4.13
N ARG A 37 -7.83 -15.31 -3.93
CA ARG A 37 -8.26 -13.94 -4.27
C ARG A 37 -7.47 -12.87 -3.49
N SER A 38 -7.20 -13.11 -2.22
CA SER A 38 -6.39 -12.21 -1.39
C SER A 38 -4.99 -12.02 -1.98
N ASP A 39 -4.34 -13.12 -2.37
CA ASP A 39 -3.01 -13.08 -3.00
C ASP A 39 -3.02 -12.35 -4.34
N SER A 40 -4.06 -12.57 -5.15
CA SER A 40 -4.24 -11.88 -6.42
C SER A 40 -4.43 -10.36 -6.23
N LEU A 41 -5.25 -9.94 -5.25
CA LEU A 41 -5.44 -8.53 -4.94
C LEU A 41 -4.15 -7.86 -4.43
N LEU A 42 -3.39 -8.55 -3.57
CA LEU A 42 -2.10 -8.06 -3.09
C LEU A 42 -1.09 -7.92 -4.24
N ALA A 43 -0.94 -8.96 -5.07
CA ALA A 43 -0.03 -8.92 -6.21
C ALA A 43 -0.41 -7.79 -7.19
N LEU A 44 -1.69 -7.61 -7.49
CA LEU A 44 -2.19 -6.53 -8.33
C LEU A 44 -1.94 -5.15 -7.72
N PHE A 45 -2.17 -4.99 -6.41
CA PHE A 45 -1.88 -3.75 -5.67
C PHE A 45 -0.41 -3.33 -5.80
N ARG A 46 0.52 -4.30 -5.78
CA ARG A 46 1.95 -4.06 -5.97
C ARG A 46 2.34 -3.88 -7.44
N LEU A 47 1.66 -4.52 -8.37
CA LEU A 47 1.97 -4.46 -9.80
C LEU A 47 1.60 -3.12 -10.43
N ILE A 48 0.43 -2.58 -10.11
CA ILE A 48 -0.08 -1.33 -10.70
C ILE A 48 0.88 -0.14 -10.55
N PRO A 49 1.48 0.14 -9.38
CA PRO A 49 2.42 1.26 -9.24
C PRO A 49 3.71 1.10 -10.04
N LEU A 50 4.07 -0.12 -10.46
CA LEU A 50 5.25 -0.36 -11.31
C LEU A 50 4.93 -0.19 -12.79
N THR A 51 3.78 -0.68 -13.21
CA THR A 51 3.43 -0.73 -14.65
C THR A 51 2.65 0.47 -15.14
N GLY A 52 1.83 1.07 -14.29
CA GLY A 52 0.83 2.06 -14.70
C GLY A 52 -0.25 1.49 -15.65
N ASP A 53 -0.34 0.16 -15.80
CA ASP A 53 -1.20 -0.52 -16.76
C ASP A 53 -2.67 -0.49 -16.31
N ALA A 54 -3.42 0.47 -16.86
CA ALA A 54 -4.85 0.64 -16.56
C ALA A 54 -5.71 -0.57 -16.95
N SER A 55 -5.27 -1.38 -17.92
CA SER A 55 -6.04 -2.56 -18.35
C SER A 55 -6.18 -3.60 -17.25
N LEU A 56 -5.21 -3.70 -16.35
CA LEU A 56 -5.24 -4.57 -15.19
C LEU A 56 -6.32 -4.19 -14.16
N LEU A 57 -6.85 -2.97 -14.24
CA LEU A 57 -7.93 -2.48 -13.38
C LEU A 57 -9.33 -2.70 -13.98
N GLU A 58 -9.42 -3.27 -15.19
CA GLU A 58 -10.70 -3.62 -15.80
C GLU A 58 -11.32 -4.82 -15.06
N GLY A 59 -12.64 -4.80 -14.92
CA GLY A 59 -13.36 -5.88 -14.25
C GLY A 59 -13.23 -5.92 -12.72
N LEU A 60 -12.56 -4.96 -12.08
CA LEU A 60 -12.51 -4.91 -10.61
C LEU A 60 -13.92 -4.81 -10.01
N PRO A 61 -14.25 -5.63 -9.00
CA PRO A 61 -15.53 -5.54 -8.32
C PRO A 61 -15.61 -4.21 -7.56
N SER A 62 -16.76 -3.53 -7.62
CA SER A 62 -17.00 -2.30 -6.86
C SER A 62 -17.50 -2.56 -5.43
N LYS A 63 -17.81 -3.80 -5.12
CA LYS A 63 -18.26 -4.29 -3.81
C LYS A 63 -17.68 -5.68 -3.58
N LEU A 64 -17.39 -5.99 -2.33
CA LEU A 64 -17.10 -7.35 -1.88
C LEU A 64 -18.24 -7.82 -0.98
N GLU A 65 -18.23 -9.12 -0.67
CA GLU A 65 -19.18 -9.70 0.27
C GLU A 65 -19.00 -9.10 1.67
N ALA A 66 -20.06 -9.06 2.47
CA ALA A 66 -20.02 -8.52 3.82
C ALA A 66 -19.03 -9.24 4.75
N SER A 67 -18.69 -10.49 4.42
CA SER A 67 -17.73 -11.33 5.13
C SER A 67 -16.28 -11.20 4.62
N SER A 68 -16.02 -10.30 3.68
CA SER A 68 -14.65 -10.15 3.14
C SER A 68 -13.68 -9.67 4.21
N PRO A 69 -12.44 -10.22 4.25
CA PRO A 69 -11.40 -9.75 5.16
C PRO A 69 -11.10 -8.27 4.98
N ALA A 70 -10.75 -7.58 6.08
CA ALA A 70 -10.45 -6.15 6.09
C ALA A 70 -9.37 -5.77 5.05
N ARG A 71 -8.31 -6.58 4.94
CA ARG A 71 -7.20 -6.36 4.00
C ARG A 71 -7.60 -6.48 2.54
N GLU A 72 -8.53 -7.35 2.18
CA GLU A 72 -9.06 -7.42 0.80
C GLU A 72 -9.82 -6.16 0.42
N LEU A 73 -10.65 -5.65 1.33
CA LEU A 73 -11.36 -4.38 1.17
C LEU A 73 -10.38 -3.22 1.01
N ALA A 74 -9.30 -3.22 1.81
CA ALA A 74 -8.25 -2.20 1.73
C ALA A 74 -7.51 -2.26 0.38
N TRP A 75 -7.01 -3.41 -0.06
CA TRP A 75 -6.34 -3.54 -1.37
C TRP A 75 -7.27 -3.14 -2.52
N LEU A 76 -8.52 -3.58 -2.48
CA LEU A 76 -9.50 -3.18 -3.49
C LEU A 76 -9.74 -1.67 -3.47
N SER A 77 -9.78 -1.04 -2.29
CA SER A 77 -9.86 0.42 -2.16
C SER A 77 -8.71 1.12 -2.86
N ALA A 78 -7.46 0.65 -2.64
CA ALA A 78 -6.28 1.21 -3.29
C ALA A 78 -6.34 1.06 -4.81
N LEU A 79 -6.77 -0.10 -5.32
CA LEU A 79 -6.94 -0.36 -6.75
C LEU A 79 -7.99 0.59 -7.39
N TRP A 80 -9.10 0.85 -6.71
CA TRP A 80 -10.05 1.87 -7.14
C TRP A 80 -9.48 3.30 -7.07
N GLY A 81 -8.61 3.57 -6.11
CA GLY A 81 -7.84 4.82 -6.02
C GLY A 81 -6.93 5.02 -7.26
N PHE A 82 -6.17 4.00 -7.66
CA PHE A 82 -5.36 4.04 -8.89
C PHE A 82 -6.22 4.23 -10.13
N ARG A 83 -7.36 3.54 -10.21
CA ARG A 83 -8.31 3.72 -11.31
C ARG A 83 -8.84 5.16 -11.37
N ALA A 84 -9.09 5.79 -10.21
CA ALA A 84 -9.51 7.18 -10.15
C ALA A 84 -8.40 8.14 -10.60
N GLN A 85 -7.13 7.87 -10.30
CA GLN A 85 -6.00 8.69 -10.75
C GLN A 85 -5.86 8.68 -12.27
N GLN A 86 -6.08 7.53 -12.90
CA GLN A 86 -5.97 7.33 -14.36
C GLN A 86 -7.24 7.75 -15.12
N ALA A 87 -8.36 7.97 -14.43
CA ALA A 87 -9.63 8.29 -15.04
C ALA A 87 -9.71 9.76 -15.49
N GLY A 88 -10.42 9.99 -16.60
CA GLY A 88 -10.83 11.33 -16.98
C GLY A 88 -11.79 11.99 -15.98
N LEU A 89 -11.91 13.32 -16.07
CA LEU A 89 -12.64 14.16 -15.12
C LEU A 89 -14.04 13.66 -14.76
N LEU A 90 -14.78 13.09 -15.72
CA LEU A 90 -16.16 12.64 -15.53
C LEU A 90 -16.27 11.36 -14.66
N ARG A 91 -15.28 10.46 -14.75
CA ARG A 91 -15.29 9.18 -14.02
C ARG A 91 -14.51 9.20 -12.70
N LYS A 92 -13.58 10.14 -12.57
CA LYS A 92 -12.73 10.29 -11.38
C LYS A 92 -13.52 10.35 -10.07
N PRO A 93 -14.61 11.15 -9.93
CA PRO A 93 -15.39 11.21 -8.70
C PRO A 93 -16.04 9.87 -8.34
N THR A 94 -16.58 9.15 -9.33
CA THR A 94 -17.23 7.85 -9.10
C THR A 94 -16.26 6.81 -8.59
N TYR A 95 -15.07 6.74 -9.18
CA TYR A 95 -14.04 5.79 -8.77
C TYR A 95 -13.43 6.18 -7.41
N GLY A 96 -13.20 7.46 -7.17
CA GLY A 96 -12.77 7.96 -5.86
C GLY A 96 -13.77 7.65 -4.75
N ALA A 97 -15.08 7.84 -5.00
CA ALA A 97 -16.12 7.48 -4.05
C ALA A 97 -16.18 5.96 -3.77
N ALA A 98 -15.90 5.11 -4.77
CA ALA A 98 -15.81 3.67 -4.57
C ALA A 98 -14.61 3.31 -3.66
N SER A 99 -13.43 3.90 -3.92
CA SER A 99 -12.25 3.76 -3.08
C SER A 99 -12.54 4.14 -1.62
N ILE A 100 -13.13 5.31 -1.38
CA ILE A 100 -13.45 5.80 -0.03
C ILE A 100 -14.40 4.84 0.70
N ARG A 101 -15.48 4.40 0.06
CA ARG A 101 -16.43 3.45 0.69
C ARG A 101 -15.77 2.13 1.07
N LEU A 102 -14.85 1.63 0.27
CA LEU A 102 -14.15 0.37 0.52
C LEU A 102 -13.18 0.49 1.70
N ILE A 103 -12.41 1.59 1.80
CA ILE A 103 -11.52 1.74 2.96
C ILE A 103 -12.29 1.98 4.26
N GLU A 104 -13.40 2.71 4.23
CA GLU A 104 -14.27 2.87 5.38
C GLU A 104 -14.91 1.52 5.79
N ALA A 105 -15.23 0.65 4.84
CA ALA A 105 -15.68 -0.70 5.13
C ALA A 105 -14.57 -1.55 5.77
N ALA A 106 -13.32 -1.47 5.26
CA ALA A 106 -12.18 -2.13 5.85
C ALA A 106 -11.93 -1.70 7.30
N GLU A 107 -11.98 -0.39 7.58
CA GLU A 107 -11.82 0.16 8.93
C GLU A 107 -12.92 -0.28 9.91
N ARG A 108 -14.13 -0.56 9.41
CA ARG A 108 -15.21 -1.11 10.26
C ARG A 108 -15.01 -2.58 10.60
N VAL A 109 -14.33 -3.34 9.73
CA VAL A 109 -14.02 -4.76 9.97
C VAL A 109 -12.84 -4.89 10.93
N ASP A 110 -11.72 -4.23 10.60
CA ASP A 110 -10.51 -4.20 11.44
C ASP A 110 -9.69 -2.95 11.10
N ARG A 111 -9.74 -1.97 11.99
CA ARG A 111 -9.04 -0.70 11.79
C ARG A 111 -7.56 -0.75 12.11
N ASP A 112 -7.12 -1.76 12.87
CA ASP A 112 -5.74 -1.93 13.32
C ASP A 112 -4.98 -2.97 12.48
N ASP A 113 -5.65 -3.63 11.50
CA ASP A 113 -4.95 -4.47 10.52
C ASP A 113 -3.87 -3.65 9.79
N PRO A 114 -2.61 -4.11 9.70
CA PRO A 114 -1.51 -3.35 9.10
C PRO A 114 -1.78 -2.86 7.68
N TRP A 115 -2.45 -3.64 6.84
CA TRP A 115 -2.80 -3.22 5.47
C TRP A 115 -3.89 -2.16 5.44
N VAL A 116 -4.85 -2.23 6.38
CA VAL A 116 -5.88 -1.20 6.54
C VAL A 116 -5.24 0.10 6.99
N LEU A 117 -4.33 0.07 7.96
CA LEU A 117 -3.58 1.25 8.42
C LEU A 117 -2.78 1.89 7.27
N LEU A 118 -2.06 1.08 6.48
CA LEU A 118 -1.31 1.56 5.33
C LEU A 118 -2.22 2.28 4.33
N ILE A 119 -3.26 1.60 3.86
CA ILE A 119 -4.09 2.09 2.76
C ILE A 119 -5.03 3.21 3.21
N SER A 120 -5.52 3.18 4.45
CA SER A 120 -6.29 4.30 4.98
C SER A 120 -5.41 5.55 5.15
N GLY A 121 -4.18 5.39 5.63
CA GLY A 121 -3.20 6.48 5.67
C GLY A 121 -2.96 7.10 4.28
N GLN A 122 -2.72 6.28 3.26
CA GLN A 122 -2.59 6.74 1.87
C GLN A 122 -3.87 7.44 1.39
N SER A 123 -5.04 6.89 1.69
CA SER A 123 -6.32 7.50 1.34
C SER A 123 -6.47 8.90 1.96
N TYR A 124 -6.16 9.08 3.26
CA TYR A 124 -6.22 10.39 3.92
C TYR A 124 -5.17 11.36 3.35
N LEU A 125 -3.98 10.88 2.98
CA LEU A 125 -2.90 11.71 2.46
C LEU A 125 -3.20 12.30 1.07
N TYR A 126 -3.86 11.52 0.19
CA TYR A 126 -4.10 11.91 -1.21
C TYR A 126 -5.53 12.35 -1.52
N ARG A 127 -6.46 12.13 -0.60
CA ARG A 127 -7.83 12.60 -0.73
C ARG A 127 -7.89 14.13 -0.62
N PRO A 128 -8.68 14.82 -1.45
CA PRO A 128 -8.93 16.25 -1.26
C PRO A 128 -9.50 16.54 0.14
N SER A 129 -9.11 17.68 0.73
CA SER A 129 -9.58 18.07 2.08
C SER A 129 -11.11 18.19 2.18
N ILE A 130 -11.76 18.65 1.12
CA ILE A 130 -13.24 18.72 1.01
C ILE A 130 -13.91 17.33 1.12
N LEU A 131 -13.16 16.27 0.83
CA LEU A 131 -13.61 14.88 0.98
C LEU A 131 -13.04 14.21 2.24
N GLY A 132 -12.53 14.98 3.19
CA GLY A 132 -11.98 14.50 4.45
C GLY A 132 -10.50 14.10 4.41
N GLY A 133 -9.75 14.54 3.40
CA GLY A 133 -8.29 14.35 3.36
C GLY A 133 -7.60 15.14 4.47
N SER A 134 -6.58 14.56 5.11
CA SER A 134 -5.81 15.14 6.20
C SER A 134 -4.45 14.49 6.30
N SER A 135 -3.39 15.29 6.15
CA SER A 135 -2.01 14.82 6.37
C SER A 135 -1.74 14.42 7.82
N GLU A 136 -2.39 15.07 8.77
CA GLU A 136 -2.29 14.74 10.19
C GLU A 136 -2.90 13.37 10.49
N THR A 137 -4.12 13.09 9.99
CA THR A 137 -4.77 11.78 10.13
C THR A 137 -3.96 10.69 9.42
N ALA A 138 -3.42 10.98 8.24
CA ALA A 138 -2.56 10.06 7.51
C ALA A 138 -1.30 9.72 8.31
N LEU A 139 -0.63 10.73 8.86
CA LEU A 139 0.56 10.55 9.69
C LEU A 139 0.27 9.67 10.92
N ALA A 140 -0.81 9.94 11.64
CA ALA A 140 -1.21 9.11 12.79
C ALA A 140 -1.45 7.63 12.41
N ARG A 141 -2.01 7.35 11.21
CA ARG A 141 -2.16 5.98 10.71
C ARG A 141 -0.81 5.32 10.42
N PHE A 142 0.12 6.02 9.79
CA PHE A 142 1.44 5.49 9.48
C PHE A 142 2.31 5.28 10.74
N GLU A 143 2.24 6.17 11.73
CA GLU A 143 2.91 5.99 13.00
C GLU A 143 2.37 4.78 13.76
N ARG A 144 1.04 4.58 13.76
CA ARG A 144 0.43 3.38 14.34
C ARG A 144 0.88 2.12 13.59
N LEU A 145 0.93 2.15 12.26
CA LEU A 145 1.44 1.05 11.43
C LEU A 145 2.88 0.68 11.82
N VAL A 146 3.77 1.66 12.01
CA VAL A 146 5.15 1.41 12.47
C VAL A 146 5.16 0.70 13.82
N GLN A 147 4.29 1.10 14.76
CA GLN A 147 4.18 0.47 16.08
C GLN A 147 3.72 -0.99 15.95
N GLU A 148 2.67 -1.27 15.17
CA GLU A 148 2.14 -2.62 14.97
C GLU A 148 3.19 -3.53 14.32
N LEU A 149 3.83 -3.10 13.23
CA LEU A 149 4.85 -3.89 12.54
C LEU A 149 6.14 -4.09 13.35
N THR A 150 6.43 -3.19 14.29
CA THR A 150 7.57 -3.35 15.23
C THR A 150 7.25 -4.37 16.30
N ALA A 151 6.01 -4.39 16.80
CA ALA A 151 5.55 -5.33 17.81
C ALA A 151 5.31 -6.75 17.24
N ALA A 152 4.74 -6.82 16.04
CA ALA A 152 4.43 -8.06 15.34
C ALA A 152 4.72 -7.90 13.82
N PRO A 153 5.90 -8.36 13.35
CA PRO A 153 6.23 -8.27 11.93
C PRO A 153 5.23 -9.01 11.05
N GLU A 154 4.75 -8.33 10.01
CA GLU A 154 3.82 -8.89 9.01
C GLU A 154 4.59 -9.35 7.76
N CYS A 155 4.28 -10.55 7.26
CA CYS A 155 4.87 -11.03 6.02
C CYS A 155 4.35 -10.21 4.83
N GLY A 156 5.25 -9.66 4.03
CA GLY A 156 4.91 -8.85 2.84
C GLY A 156 4.66 -7.37 3.12
N LEU A 157 4.83 -6.92 4.37
CA LEU A 157 4.74 -5.49 4.71
C LEU A 157 5.90 -5.09 5.64
N PRO A 158 7.02 -4.61 5.08
CA PRO A 158 8.19 -4.27 5.88
C PRO A 158 8.00 -2.97 6.67
N VAL A 159 8.57 -2.91 7.86
CA VAL A 159 8.63 -1.68 8.69
C VAL A 159 9.26 -0.51 7.92
N LEU A 160 10.20 -0.80 7.02
CA LEU A 160 10.82 0.20 6.15
C LEU A 160 9.75 0.96 5.33
N GLU A 161 8.81 0.26 4.70
CA GLU A 161 7.74 0.90 3.93
C GLU A 161 6.88 1.80 4.82
N ALA A 162 6.49 1.32 6.00
CA ALA A 162 5.70 2.11 6.95
C ALA A 162 6.43 3.41 7.34
N ARG A 163 7.75 3.35 7.57
CA ARG A 163 8.58 4.54 7.88
C ARG A 163 8.71 5.48 6.69
N ILE A 164 8.75 4.97 5.46
CA ILE A 164 8.71 5.81 4.25
C ILE A 164 7.38 6.56 4.17
N TRP A 165 6.26 5.92 4.50
CA TRP A 165 4.96 6.59 4.54
C TRP A 165 4.84 7.62 5.66
N VAL A 166 5.49 7.39 6.83
CA VAL A 166 5.64 8.44 7.87
C VAL A 166 6.36 9.65 7.28
N TRP A 167 7.51 9.44 6.61
CA TRP A 167 8.23 10.52 5.95
C TRP A 167 7.37 11.26 4.92
N MET A 168 6.62 10.55 4.07
CA MET A 168 5.71 11.17 3.10
C MET A 168 4.63 12.02 3.78
N GLY A 169 4.07 11.55 4.90
CA GLY A 169 3.12 12.29 5.72
C GLY A 169 3.71 13.57 6.30
N LEU A 170 4.92 13.49 6.87
CA LEU A 170 5.67 14.63 7.40
C LEU A 170 5.99 15.65 6.31
N SER A 171 6.52 15.21 5.16
CA SER A 171 6.86 16.08 4.02
C SER A 171 5.63 16.83 3.50
N LYS A 172 4.53 16.13 3.31
CA LYS A 172 3.28 16.74 2.83
C LYS A 172 2.64 17.68 3.85
N GLY A 173 2.88 17.43 5.14
CA GLY A 173 2.49 18.31 6.25
C GLY A 173 3.44 19.47 6.49
N GLY A 174 4.53 19.61 5.72
CA GLY A 174 5.52 20.67 5.88
C GLY A 174 6.31 20.59 7.20
N ARG A 175 6.49 19.39 7.75
CA ARG A 175 7.14 19.17 9.04
C ARG A 175 8.68 19.23 8.91
N PRO A 176 9.39 19.91 9.84
CA PRO A 176 10.85 20.12 9.74
C PRO A 176 11.67 18.84 9.92
N ASP A 177 11.13 17.82 10.54
CA ASP A 177 11.76 16.53 10.79
C ASP A 177 11.75 15.57 9.58
N ALA A 178 11.03 15.94 8.50
CA ALA A 178 10.94 15.11 7.29
C ALA A 178 12.31 14.85 6.64
N ASP A 179 13.17 15.89 6.52
CA ASP A 179 14.47 15.75 5.84
C ASP A 179 15.43 14.84 6.63
N SER A 180 15.42 14.93 7.97
CA SER A 180 16.25 14.08 8.82
C SER A 180 15.82 12.62 8.75
N LEU A 181 14.51 12.34 8.73
CA LEU A 181 13.99 10.98 8.56
C LEU A 181 14.33 10.43 7.17
N ARG A 182 14.19 11.24 6.11
CA ARG A 182 14.58 10.84 4.75
C ARG A 182 16.05 10.44 4.67
N ALA A 183 16.95 11.26 5.21
CA ALA A 183 18.36 10.97 5.22
C ALA A 183 18.68 9.66 5.97
N ALA A 184 18.05 9.46 7.13
CA ALA A 184 18.20 8.22 7.90
C ALA A 184 17.71 6.98 7.13
N LEU A 185 16.58 7.08 6.41
CA LEU A 185 16.05 5.99 5.59
C LEU A 185 16.95 5.66 4.40
N LEU A 186 17.49 6.68 3.71
CA LEU A 186 18.44 6.47 2.61
C LEU A 186 19.75 5.81 3.08
N ALA A 187 20.20 6.10 4.29
CA ALA A 187 21.39 5.50 4.88
C ALA A 187 21.24 3.98 5.19
N THR A 188 20.02 3.44 5.19
CA THR A 188 19.78 2.00 5.37
C THR A 188 20.01 1.17 4.11
N ASP A 189 20.41 1.78 3.01
CA ASP A 189 20.54 1.15 1.69
C ASP A 189 19.26 0.41 1.25
N PRO A 190 18.13 1.15 1.12
CA PRO A 190 16.84 0.54 0.84
C PRO A 190 16.77 -0.10 -0.54
N PRO A 191 15.91 -1.11 -0.75
CA PRO A 191 15.64 -1.70 -2.06
C PRO A 191 15.33 -0.65 -3.14
N PRO A 192 15.60 -0.93 -4.43
CA PRO A 192 15.54 0.05 -5.53
C PRO A 192 14.24 0.86 -5.59
N ARG A 193 13.09 0.20 -5.40
CA ARG A 193 11.78 0.87 -5.43
C ARG A 193 11.63 1.90 -4.33
N TYR A 194 12.00 1.56 -3.11
CA TYR A 194 11.93 2.44 -1.95
C TYR A 194 12.96 3.57 -2.02
N ARG A 195 14.14 3.30 -2.56
CA ARG A 195 15.13 4.33 -2.86
C ARG A 195 14.55 5.37 -3.83
N THR A 196 13.92 4.92 -4.92
CA THR A 196 13.26 5.81 -5.90
C THR A 196 12.22 6.71 -5.22
N TRP A 197 11.37 6.17 -4.34
CA TRP A 197 10.40 6.98 -3.61
C TRP A 197 11.05 8.05 -2.74
N LEU A 198 12.12 7.69 -2.02
CA LEU A 198 12.86 8.63 -1.17
C LEU A 198 13.58 9.71 -1.99
N GLU A 199 14.06 9.42 -3.19
CA GLU A 199 14.79 10.35 -4.05
C GLU A 199 13.87 11.31 -4.81
N GLN A 200 12.72 10.83 -5.28
CA GLN A 200 11.77 11.63 -6.08
C GLN A 200 10.88 12.56 -5.24
N GLY A 201 10.83 12.36 -3.94
CA GLY A 201 9.92 13.07 -3.04
C GLY A 201 8.52 12.43 -2.99
N PRO A 202 7.67 12.92 -2.08
CA PRO A 202 6.30 12.44 -1.90
C PRO A 202 5.38 12.82 -3.05
#